data_bf9a817bfc36fa39bc838c6d4d6aa980
#
_entry.id   bf9a817bfc36fa39bc838c6d4d6aa980
#
_cell.length_a   1.000
_cell.length_b   1.000
_cell.length_c   1.000
_cell.angle_alpha   90.00
_cell.angle_beta   90.00
_cell.angle_gamma   90.00
#
_symmetry.space_group_name_H-M   'P 1'
#
loop_
_entity.id
_entity.type
_entity.pdbx_description
1 polymer ?
#
loop_
_entity_poly.entity_id
_entity_poly.type
_entity_poly.pdbx_seq_one_letter_code
_entity_poly.pdbx_strand_id
1 'polypeptide(L)'
;MKIAIVGSRRYENKRKIKEFVFKLKNQYGTDTIIVSGGCKQGADRYAKKYALELGLQYEEYPPFHEVHNLYCTLPKSRYDKPFSMRNFFARNKIIVSTSDFIVAFIPEGVEANGTRNVLEYA
;
A
#
# COMPACT_ATOMS: atom_id res chain seq x y z
N MET A 1 -7.87 12.79 -2.88
CA MET A 1 -7.55 11.68 -3.80
C MET A 1 -6.78 10.61 -3.05
N LYS A 2 -7.31 9.42 -2.97
CA LYS A 2 -6.65 8.27 -2.36
C LYS A 2 -6.07 7.36 -3.44
N ILE A 3 -4.77 7.13 -3.40
CA ILE A 3 -4.06 6.34 -4.40
C ILE A 3 -3.32 5.22 -3.69
N ALA A 4 -3.70 3.98 -3.99
CA ALA A 4 -3.03 2.82 -3.45
C ALA A 4 -1.81 2.49 -4.29
N ILE A 5 -0.68 2.33 -3.63
CA ILE A 5 0.54 1.81 -4.22
C ILE A 5 0.74 0.40 -3.67
N VAL A 6 0.65 -0.57 -4.54
CA VAL A 6 0.82 -1.98 -4.21
C VAL A 6 1.96 -2.56 -5.03
N GLY A 7 2.48 -3.69 -4.63
CA GLY A 7 3.54 -4.31 -5.42
C GLY A 7 4.25 -5.41 -4.66
N SER A 8 5.24 -5.98 -5.32
CA SER A 8 6.03 -7.06 -4.78
C SER A 8 6.92 -6.58 -3.64
N ARG A 9 7.08 -7.41 -2.60
CA ARG A 9 8.09 -7.20 -1.57
C ARG A 9 9.52 -7.27 -2.12
N ARG A 10 9.69 -7.78 -3.34
CA ARG A 10 10.98 -7.86 -4.03
C ARG A 10 11.27 -6.67 -4.93
N TYR A 11 10.36 -5.69 -4.98
CA TYR A 11 10.56 -4.50 -5.80
C TYR A 11 11.66 -3.62 -5.19
N GLU A 12 12.70 -3.32 -5.94
CA GLU A 12 13.89 -2.61 -5.45
C GLU A 12 14.10 -1.23 -6.08
N ASN A 13 13.35 -0.90 -7.12
CA ASN A 13 13.52 0.38 -7.81
C ASN A 13 12.82 1.52 -7.06
N LYS A 14 13.38 1.91 -5.93
CA LYS A 14 12.85 2.98 -5.07
C LYS A 14 12.74 4.32 -5.79
N ARG A 15 13.66 4.61 -6.71
CA ARG A 15 13.65 5.86 -7.48
C ARG A 15 12.39 6.01 -8.31
N LYS A 16 11.93 4.94 -8.93
CA LYS A 16 10.72 4.95 -9.74
C LYS A 16 9.48 5.24 -8.91
N ILE A 17 9.40 4.68 -7.72
CA ILE A 17 8.31 4.96 -6.78
C ILE A 17 8.39 6.40 -6.28
N LYS A 18 9.58 6.88 -5.94
CA LYS A 18 9.78 8.28 -5.54
C LYS A 18 9.31 9.26 -6.61
N GLU A 19 9.70 9.03 -7.85
CA GLU A 19 9.29 9.87 -8.97
C GLU A 19 7.77 9.84 -9.17
N PHE A 20 7.16 8.69 -9.01
CA PHE A 20 5.72 8.53 -9.12
C PHE A 20 4.98 9.31 -8.01
N VAL A 21 5.39 9.15 -6.76
CA VAL A 21 4.79 9.87 -5.62
C VAL A 21 4.96 11.39 -5.80
N PHE A 22 6.11 11.82 -6.27
CA PHE A 22 6.36 13.23 -6.56
C PHE A 22 5.42 13.78 -7.64
N LYS A 23 5.19 13.01 -8.71
CA LYS A 23 4.22 13.38 -9.74
C LYS A 23 2.81 13.50 -9.18
N LEU A 24 2.41 12.58 -8.32
CA LEU A 24 1.09 12.64 -7.69
C LEU A 24 0.93 13.90 -6.85
N LYS A 25 1.95 14.26 -6.08
CA LYS A 25 1.93 15.49 -5.30
C LYS A 25 1.76 16.71 -6.18
N ASN A 26 2.49 16.77 -7.30
CA ASN A 26 2.38 17.90 -8.25
C ASN A 26 1.03 17.96 -8.94
N GLN A 27 0.42 16.81 -9.23
CA GLN A 27 -0.84 16.73 -9.96
C GLN A 27 -2.05 16.98 -9.04
N TYR A 28 -2.06 16.44 -7.84
CA TYR A 28 -3.22 16.45 -6.94
C TYR A 28 -3.00 17.26 -5.66
N GLY A 29 -1.78 17.75 -5.41
CA GLY A 29 -1.47 18.58 -4.24
C GLY A 29 -1.22 17.77 -2.97
N THR A 30 -1.09 18.49 -1.85
CA THR A 30 -0.76 17.92 -0.53
C THR A 30 -1.93 17.17 0.11
N ASP A 31 -3.13 17.28 -0.44
CA ASP A 31 -4.30 16.50 0.03
C ASP A 31 -4.29 15.07 -0.50
N THR A 32 -3.32 14.70 -1.31
CA THR A 32 -3.14 13.34 -1.78
C THR A 32 -2.85 12.40 -0.62
N ILE A 33 -3.55 11.29 -0.57
CA ILE A 33 -3.36 10.24 0.45
C ILE A 33 -2.79 9.01 -0.26
N ILE A 34 -1.63 8.57 0.17
CA ILE A 34 -1.02 7.33 -0.30
C ILE A 34 -1.47 6.19 0.61
N VAL A 35 -1.98 5.14 0.00
CA VAL A 35 -2.48 3.94 0.70
C VAL A 35 -1.58 2.77 0.36
N SER A 36 -1.20 1.97 1.34
CA SER A 36 -0.43 0.75 1.11
C SER A 36 -0.85 -0.38 2.05
N GLY A 37 -0.34 -1.58 1.77
CA GLY A 37 -0.60 -2.75 2.60
C GLY A 37 0.32 -2.88 3.82
N GLY A 38 1.28 -1.98 3.96
CA GLY A 38 2.14 -1.97 5.14
C GLY A 38 3.22 -3.05 5.17
N CYS A 39 3.54 -3.69 4.06
CA CYS A 39 4.66 -4.61 4.01
C CYS A 39 5.96 -3.86 4.32
N LYS A 40 6.83 -4.48 5.12
CA LYS A 40 8.09 -3.84 5.55
C LYS A 40 9.17 -3.89 4.49
N GLN A 41 8.89 -4.44 3.32
CA GLN A 41 9.82 -4.59 2.21
C GLN A 41 9.15 -4.19 0.89
N GLY A 42 9.98 -3.84 -0.09
CA GLY A 42 9.54 -3.63 -1.47
C GLY A 42 8.69 -2.40 -1.69
N ALA A 43 7.72 -2.52 -2.58
CA ALA A 43 6.92 -1.38 -3.04
C ALA A 43 6.17 -0.67 -1.90
N ASP A 44 5.59 -1.42 -0.97
CA ASP A 44 4.86 -0.84 0.17
C ASP A 44 5.78 0.00 1.06
N ARG A 45 6.99 -0.49 1.32
CA ARG A 45 7.98 0.24 2.12
C ARG A 45 8.37 1.56 1.47
N TYR A 46 8.62 1.55 0.17
CA TYR A 46 8.99 2.75 -0.55
C TYR A 46 7.84 3.73 -0.69
N ALA A 47 6.62 3.23 -0.88
CA ALA A 47 5.42 4.06 -0.91
C ALA A 47 5.28 4.84 0.40
N LYS A 48 5.40 4.17 1.54
CA LYS A 48 5.36 4.80 2.86
C LYS A 48 6.47 5.83 3.03
N LYS A 49 7.71 5.42 2.74
CA LYS A 49 8.88 6.28 2.90
C LYS A 49 8.72 7.60 2.14
N TYR A 50 8.35 7.53 0.87
CA TYR A 50 8.30 8.73 0.05
C TYR A 50 7.02 9.54 0.25
N ALA A 51 5.91 8.92 0.62
CA ALA A 51 4.72 9.67 1.03
C ALA A 51 5.04 10.56 2.24
N LEU A 52 5.67 10.01 3.27
CA LEU A 52 6.04 10.76 4.47
C LEU A 52 7.14 11.78 4.19
N GLU A 53 8.14 11.41 3.40
CA GLU A 53 9.25 12.30 3.06
C GLU A 53 8.78 13.52 2.25
N LEU A 54 7.80 13.36 1.38
CA LEU A 54 7.25 14.42 0.54
C LEU A 54 6.06 15.16 1.19
N GLY A 55 5.74 14.84 2.44
CA GLY A 55 4.70 15.55 3.18
C GLY A 55 3.27 15.20 2.79
N LEU A 56 3.06 14.04 2.16
CA LEU A 56 1.72 13.56 1.84
C LEU A 56 1.12 12.79 3.02
N GLN A 57 -0.20 12.70 3.05
CA GLN A 57 -0.89 11.83 4.00
C GLN A 57 -0.66 10.37 3.62
N TYR A 58 -0.58 9.49 4.62
CA TYR A 58 -0.33 8.08 4.43
C TYR A 58 -1.27 7.24 5.28
N GLU A 59 -1.91 6.25 4.68
CA GLU A 59 -2.76 5.28 5.34
C GLU A 59 -2.28 3.87 5.07
N GLU A 60 -2.35 3.00 6.07
CA GLU A 60 -1.82 1.65 6.00
C GLU A 60 -2.90 0.64 6.38
N TYR A 61 -2.95 -0.45 5.63
CA TYR A 61 -3.86 -1.58 5.87
C TYR A 61 -3.06 -2.87 5.94
N PRO A 62 -2.34 -3.12 7.06
CA PRO A 62 -1.65 -4.39 7.24
C PRO A 62 -2.64 -5.56 7.31
N PRO A 63 -2.19 -6.79 7.04
CA PRO A 63 -3.06 -7.94 7.27
C PRO A 63 -3.43 -8.04 8.75
N PHE A 64 -4.61 -8.60 9.06
CA PHE A 64 -5.16 -8.56 10.41
C PHE A 64 -4.39 -9.39 11.45
N HIS A 65 -3.42 -10.19 11.05
CA HIS A 65 -2.51 -10.86 11.98
C HIS A 65 -1.30 -9.99 12.37
N GLU A 66 -1.13 -8.84 11.75
CA GLU A 66 -0.11 -7.86 12.14
C GLU A 66 -0.60 -6.95 13.27
N VAL A 67 0.33 -6.22 13.87
CA VAL A 67 0.03 -5.30 14.96
C VAL A 67 -0.41 -3.95 14.41
N HIS A 68 -1.37 -3.34 15.09
CA HIS A 68 -1.83 -1.98 14.76
C HIS A 68 -0.72 -0.96 14.94
N ASN A 69 -0.67 0.05 14.07
CA ASN A 69 0.21 1.20 14.20
C ASN A 69 -0.56 2.51 13.94
N LEU A 70 0.12 3.63 14.12
CA LEU A 70 -0.53 4.94 14.03
C LEU A 70 -1.05 5.30 12.62
N TYR A 71 -0.59 4.61 11.58
CA TYR A 71 -1.05 4.85 10.21
C TYR A 71 -2.27 4.02 9.82
N CYS A 72 -2.67 3.07 10.67
CA CYS A 72 -3.85 2.25 10.43
C CYS A 72 -5.11 3.08 10.63
N THR A 73 -6.02 3.04 9.65
CA THR A 73 -7.31 3.72 9.74
C THR A 73 -8.36 2.86 10.44
N LEU A 74 -8.18 1.53 10.42
CA LEU A 74 -9.09 0.60 11.08
C LEU A 74 -8.77 0.52 12.57
N PRO A 75 -9.77 0.19 13.42
CA PRO A 75 -9.56 0.09 14.86
C PRO A 75 -8.52 -0.96 15.26
N LYS A 76 -7.82 -0.71 16.34
CA LYS A 76 -6.83 -1.64 16.90
C LYS A 76 -7.40 -3.04 17.13
N SER A 77 -8.69 -3.14 17.48
CA SER A 77 -9.37 -4.42 17.71
C SER A 77 -9.43 -5.34 16.50
N ARG A 78 -9.21 -4.80 15.29
CA ARG A 78 -9.17 -5.59 14.05
C ARG A 78 -7.85 -6.32 13.83
N TYR A 79 -6.81 -5.94 14.56
CA TYR A 79 -5.44 -6.42 14.38
C TYR A 79 -5.03 -7.42 15.47
N ASP A 80 -3.81 -7.94 15.34
CA ASP A 80 -3.24 -8.93 16.29
C ASP A 80 -4.08 -10.21 16.37
N LYS A 81 -4.62 -10.64 15.24
CA LYS A 81 -5.41 -11.87 15.11
C LYS A 81 -4.49 -13.05 14.75
N PRO A 82 -4.96 -14.31 14.93
CA PRO A 82 -4.21 -15.45 14.47
C PRO A 82 -3.89 -15.38 12.98
N PHE A 83 -2.71 -15.88 12.59
CA PHE A 83 -2.30 -15.88 11.19
C PHE A 83 -3.29 -16.65 10.32
N SER A 84 -3.66 -16.07 9.19
CA SER A 84 -4.46 -16.71 8.14
C SER A 84 -4.20 -16.04 6.81
N MET A 85 -4.11 -16.80 5.74
CA MET A 85 -4.04 -16.26 4.39
C MET A 85 -5.26 -15.40 4.04
N ARG A 86 -6.40 -15.67 4.66
CA ARG A 86 -7.61 -14.87 4.49
C ARG A 86 -7.42 -13.41 4.90
N ASN A 87 -6.52 -13.16 5.86
CA ASN A 87 -6.23 -11.79 6.32
C ASN A 87 -5.63 -10.93 5.20
N PHE A 88 -4.81 -11.52 4.33
CA PHE A 88 -4.26 -10.81 3.18
C PHE A 88 -5.37 -10.44 2.18
N PHE A 89 -6.25 -11.39 1.87
CA PHE A 89 -7.33 -11.15 0.90
C PHE A 89 -8.37 -10.18 1.42
N ALA A 90 -8.73 -10.29 2.69
CA ALA A 90 -9.66 -9.35 3.32
C ALA A 90 -9.12 -7.92 3.30
N ARG A 91 -7.84 -7.74 3.66
CA ARG A 91 -7.16 -6.45 3.61
C ARG A 91 -7.11 -5.90 2.18
N ASN A 92 -6.82 -6.74 1.19
CA ASN A 92 -6.77 -6.31 -0.21
C ASN A 92 -8.10 -5.75 -0.70
N LYS A 93 -9.22 -6.35 -0.30
CA LYS A 93 -10.55 -5.82 -0.62
C LYS A 93 -10.77 -4.43 -0.03
N ILE A 94 -10.30 -4.20 1.18
CA ILE A 94 -10.43 -2.90 1.83
C ILE A 94 -9.61 -1.84 1.09
N ILE A 95 -8.38 -2.17 0.69
CA ILE A 95 -7.53 -1.25 -0.09
C ILE A 95 -8.26 -0.84 -1.37
N VAL A 96 -8.82 -1.79 -2.10
CA VAL A 96 -9.55 -1.52 -3.35
C VAL A 96 -10.76 -0.63 -3.09
N SER A 97 -11.54 -0.94 -2.05
CA SER A 97 -12.78 -0.19 -1.75
C SER A 97 -12.53 1.23 -1.26
N THR A 98 -11.38 1.51 -0.67
CA THR A 98 -11.06 2.84 -0.11
C THR A 98 -10.27 3.73 -1.07
N SER A 99 -9.72 3.19 -2.14
CA SER A 99 -8.81 3.92 -3.03
C SER A 99 -9.50 4.35 -4.32
N ASP A 100 -9.15 5.55 -4.80
CA ASP A 100 -9.64 6.06 -6.08
C ASP A 100 -8.89 5.44 -7.26
N PHE A 101 -7.58 5.23 -7.09
CA PHE A 101 -6.72 4.59 -8.08
C PHE A 101 -5.80 3.58 -7.40
N ILE A 102 -5.40 2.55 -8.14
CA ILE A 102 -4.46 1.53 -7.68
C ILE A 102 -3.35 1.40 -8.72
N VAL A 103 -2.11 1.51 -8.26
CA VAL A 103 -0.92 1.39 -9.10
C VAL A 103 -0.04 0.27 -8.54
N ALA A 104 0.38 -0.64 -9.40
CA ALA A 104 1.20 -1.78 -9.02
C ALA A 104 2.63 -1.62 -9.52
N PHE A 105 3.60 -1.91 -8.64
CA PHE A 105 5.02 -1.95 -8.97
C PHE A 105 5.51 -3.38 -8.82
N ILE A 106 5.76 -4.04 -9.92
CA ILE A 106 6.16 -5.45 -9.97
C ILE A 106 7.48 -5.55 -10.72
N PRO A 107 8.51 -6.24 -10.15
CA PRO A 107 9.73 -6.47 -10.88
C PRO A 107 9.47 -7.35 -12.09
N GLU A 108 10.23 -7.13 -13.16
CA GLU A 108 10.16 -7.95 -14.35
C GLU A 108 10.53 -9.41 -14.02
N GLY A 109 9.74 -10.35 -14.54
CA GLY A 109 10.00 -11.78 -14.37
C GLY A 109 9.65 -12.35 -12.99
N VAL A 110 9.04 -11.57 -12.10
CA VAL A 110 8.66 -12.03 -10.76
C VAL A 110 7.15 -12.20 -10.67
N GLU A 111 6.72 -13.34 -10.11
CA GLU A 111 5.31 -13.52 -9.76
C GLU A 111 4.97 -12.71 -8.50
N ALA A 112 3.82 -12.07 -8.52
CA ALA A 112 3.35 -11.24 -7.42
C ALA A 112 1.88 -11.57 -7.13
N ASN A 113 1.64 -12.73 -6.54
CA ASN A 113 0.29 -13.25 -6.32
C ASN A 113 -0.59 -12.33 -5.46
N GLY A 114 -0.03 -11.73 -4.41
CA GLY A 114 -0.76 -10.79 -3.57
C GLY A 114 -1.17 -9.53 -4.33
N THR A 115 -0.25 -8.98 -5.14
CA THR A 115 -0.52 -7.82 -5.97
C THR A 115 -1.56 -8.13 -7.04
N ARG A 116 -1.45 -9.30 -7.68
CA ARG A 116 -2.44 -9.76 -8.65
C ARG A 116 -3.83 -9.86 -8.03
N ASN A 117 -3.93 -10.36 -6.80
CA ASN A 117 -5.19 -10.45 -6.08
C ASN A 117 -5.83 -9.07 -5.89
N VAL A 118 -5.06 -8.05 -5.51
CA VAL A 118 -5.55 -6.67 -5.41
C VAL A 118 -6.10 -6.18 -6.75
N LEU A 119 -5.37 -6.41 -7.83
CA LEU A 119 -5.78 -5.96 -9.16
C LEU A 119 -7.06 -6.67 -9.65
N GLU A 120 -7.27 -7.91 -9.26
CA GLU A 120 -8.50 -8.64 -9.59
C GLU A 120 -9.73 -8.02 -8.94
N TYR A 121 -9.61 -7.46 -7.74
CA TYR A 121 -10.73 -6.75 -7.10
C TYR A 121 -10.98 -5.37 -7.70
N ALA A 122 -9.99 -4.80 -8.32
CA ALA A 122 -10.12 -3.50 -8.97
C ALA A 122 -10.88 -3.60 -10.28
#